data_8134356c454d575c553b15153c51ebf1
#
_entry.id   8134356c454d575c553b15153c51ebf1
#
_cell.length_a   1.000
_cell.length_b   1.000
_cell.length_c   1.000
_cell.angle_alpha   90.00
_cell.angle_beta   90.00
_cell.angle_gamma   90.00
#
_symmetry.space_group_name_H-M   'P 1'
#
loop_
_entity.id
_entity.type
_entity.pdbx_description
1 polymer ?
#
loop_
_entity_poly.entity_id
_entity_poly.type
_entity_poly.pdbx_seq_one_letter_code
_entity_poly.pdbx_strand_id
1 'polypeptide(L)'
;MILAVAALAAMLSACHTSGKVDNFTINVDAVSSATTAVDVPYKVANGYFVRNDVKKLPNGKISKQKDFEASFGMAAVMGNDGRPTEIDFNNQYVIAVSKPVTDRLTELEPVSLKGDGDGGLVFVYRTKAGQQLSYSMQPSLVVVVDKKYRGMVSIREEK
;
A
#
# COMPACT_ATOMS: atom_id res chain seq x y z
N MET A 1 19.41 41.03 51.39
CA MET A 1 18.45 42.12 51.55
C MET A 1 17.18 41.71 50.80
N ILE A 2 16.23 41.24 51.59
CA ILE A 2 14.94 41.89 51.92
C ILE A 2 13.96 41.71 50.77
N LEU A 3 13.07 40.68 50.92
CA LEU A 3 11.60 40.70 51.22
C LEU A 3 10.73 41.37 50.14
N ALA A 4 9.74 40.70 49.63
CA ALA A 4 8.42 40.71 50.26
C ALA A 4 7.45 39.71 49.60
N VAL A 5 6.72 39.04 50.45
CA VAL A 5 5.52 38.23 50.34
C VAL A 5 4.31 39.10 49.99
N ALA A 6 3.39 38.60 49.17
CA ALA A 6 1.99 38.94 49.30
C ALA A 6 1.10 37.81 48.79
N ALA A 7 0.48 37.13 49.72
CA ALA A 7 -0.67 36.26 49.55
C ALA A 7 -1.95 37.10 49.41
N LEU A 8 -2.87 36.73 48.57
CA LEU A 8 -4.27 37.17 48.68
C LEU A 8 -5.22 36.01 48.33
N ALA A 9 -5.87 35.54 49.37
CA ALA A 9 -7.02 34.65 49.31
C ALA A 9 -8.31 35.47 49.22
N ALA A 10 -9.27 35.06 48.42
CA ALA A 10 -10.70 35.38 48.54
C ALA A 10 -11.50 34.43 47.67
N MET A 11 -12.18 33.64 48.23
CA MET A 11 -13.55 33.51 48.74
C MET A 11 -14.47 32.79 47.80
N LEU A 12 -14.93 31.65 48.29
CA LEU A 12 -16.04 30.83 47.88
C LEU A 12 -17.34 31.64 47.75
N SER A 13 -18.09 31.42 46.68
CA SER A 13 -19.51 31.61 46.68
C SER A 13 -20.20 30.34 46.13
N ALA A 14 -20.77 29.58 47.02
CA ALA A 14 -21.61 28.44 46.72
C ALA A 14 -23.00 28.98 46.40
N CYS A 15 -23.45 28.77 45.17
CA CYS A 15 -24.90 28.78 44.85
C CYS A 15 -25.36 27.35 44.66
N HIS A 16 -26.11 26.91 45.64
CA HIS A 16 -26.83 25.66 45.64
C HIS A 16 -28.13 25.91 44.86
N THR A 17 -28.23 25.33 43.66
CA THR A 17 -29.51 25.26 42.96
C THR A 17 -29.81 23.79 42.67
N SER A 18 -30.79 23.27 43.37
CA SER A 18 -31.39 21.97 43.16
C SER A 18 -32.08 21.96 41.81
N GLY A 19 -31.52 21.26 40.82
CA GLY A 19 -32.08 21.05 39.51
C GLY A 19 -31.91 19.58 39.11
N LYS A 20 -33.02 18.95 38.80
CA LYS A 20 -33.19 17.58 38.32
C LYS A 20 -32.02 17.09 37.49
N VAL A 21 -31.49 15.93 37.84
CA VAL A 21 -30.58 15.12 37.02
C VAL A 21 -31.36 14.50 35.87
N ASP A 22 -31.43 15.16 34.74
CA ASP A 22 -31.71 14.47 33.50
C ASP A 22 -30.46 13.69 33.13
N ASN A 23 -30.63 12.37 33.00
CA ASN A 23 -29.62 11.44 32.50
C ASN A 23 -29.21 11.88 31.07
N PHE A 24 -28.19 12.71 30.99
CA PHE A 24 -27.50 12.94 29.73
C PHE A 24 -26.56 11.75 29.49
N THR A 25 -27.09 10.74 28.83
CA THR A 25 -26.28 9.68 28.26
C THR A 25 -25.44 10.31 27.16
N ILE A 26 -24.17 10.59 27.46
CA ILE A 26 -23.18 10.88 26.43
C ILE A 26 -23.01 9.59 25.64
N ASN A 27 -23.71 9.49 24.52
CA ASN A 27 -23.29 8.59 23.46
C ASN A 27 -21.92 9.12 23.01
N VAL A 28 -20.87 8.57 23.51
CA VAL A 28 -19.59 8.58 22.86
C VAL A 28 -19.74 7.68 21.61
N ASP A 29 -20.37 8.26 20.59
CA ASP A 29 -20.21 7.73 19.27
C ASP A 29 -18.72 7.60 19.07
N ALA A 30 -18.28 6.37 18.91
CA ALA A 30 -16.91 6.03 18.59
C ALA A 30 -16.51 6.93 17.42
N VAL A 31 -15.69 7.93 17.69
CA VAL A 31 -14.95 8.63 16.66
C VAL A 31 -14.03 7.56 16.08
N SER A 32 -14.56 6.83 15.12
CA SER A 32 -13.75 6.04 14.22
C SER A 32 -12.82 7.03 13.57
N SER A 33 -11.62 7.09 14.08
CA SER A 33 -10.52 7.79 13.42
C SER A 33 -10.36 7.11 12.07
N ALA A 34 -11.06 7.62 11.07
CA ALA A 34 -10.83 7.27 9.69
C ALA A 34 -9.41 7.71 9.38
N THR A 35 -8.45 6.83 9.62
CA THR A 35 -7.08 7.02 9.21
C THR A 35 -7.13 7.24 7.72
N THR A 36 -6.91 8.47 7.27
CA THR A 36 -7.00 8.87 5.87
C THR A 36 -5.94 8.08 5.11
N ALA A 37 -6.38 7.08 4.37
CA ALA A 37 -5.49 6.28 3.53
C ALA A 37 -4.86 7.22 2.49
N VAL A 38 -3.54 7.37 2.54
CA VAL A 38 -2.78 8.25 1.64
C VAL A 38 -2.46 7.49 0.37
N ASP A 39 -2.81 8.07 -0.77
CA ASP A 39 -2.43 7.50 -2.07
C ASP A 39 -0.91 7.54 -2.27
N VAL A 40 -0.35 6.42 -2.69
CA VAL A 40 1.07 6.25 -2.96
C VAL A 40 1.27 6.13 -4.48
N PRO A 41 2.04 7.03 -5.11
CA PRO A 41 2.30 6.96 -6.53
C PRO A 41 3.17 5.74 -6.87
N TYR A 42 2.87 5.11 -7.99
CA TYR A 42 3.61 3.99 -8.53
C TYR A 42 3.66 4.07 -10.06
N LYS A 43 4.57 3.33 -10.66
CA LYS A 43 4.70 3.17 -12.12
C LYS A 43 4.63 1.70 -12.47
N VAL A 44 3.84 1.33 -13.48
CA VAL A 44 3.84 -0.04 -14.01
C VAL A 44 5.14 -0.29 -14.77
N ALA A 45 5.82 -1.37 -14.44
CA ALA A 45 7.03 -1.80 -15.13
C ALA A 45 6.67 -2.79 -16.23
N ASN A 46 6.99 -2.42 -17.45
CA ASN A 46 6.78 -3.24 -18.65
C ASN A 46 8.06 -3.94 -19.07
N GLY A 47 7.92 -5.00 -19.90
CA GLY A 47 9.06 -5.72 -20.46
C GLY A 47 9.70 -6.73 -19.49
N TYR A 48 8.93 -7.24 -18.55
CA TYR A 48 9.36 -8.28 -17.60
C TYR A 48 8.43 -9.49 -17.66
N PHE A 49 9.00 -10.67 -17.47
CA PHE A 49 8.27 -11.94 -17.36
C PHE A 49 8.81 -12.77 -16.19
N VAL A 50 7.97 -13.59 -15.61
CA VAL A 50 8.39 -14.53 -14.56
C VAL A 50 9.26 -15.61 -15.18
N ARG A 51 10.44 -15.86 -14.62
CA ARG A 51 11.35 -16.90 -15.10
C ARG A 51 10.77 -18.29 -14.87
N ASN A 52 11.01 -19.19 -15.79
CA ASN A 52 10.48 -20.56 -15.73
C ASN A 52 11.09 -21.43 -14.63
N ASP A 53 12.25 -21.01 -14.10
CA ASP A 53 13.01 -21.74 -13.09
C ASP A 53 12.69 -21.31 -11.66
N VAL A 54 11.75 -20.38 -11.45
CA VAL A 54 11.36 -19.97 -10.11
C VAL A 54 10.58 -21.07 -9.39
N LYS A 55 11.01 -21.38 -8.16
CA LYS A 55 10.35 -22.39 -7.33
C LYS A 55 9.04 -21.88 -6.68
N LYS A 56 8.94 -20.58 -6.50
CA LYS A 56 7.79 -19.90 -5.88
C LYS A 56 7.45 -18.65 -6.67
N LEU A 57 6.18 -18.48 -7.01
CA LEU A 57 5.72 -17.29 -7.71
C LEU A 57 6.06 -16.03 -6.93
N PRO A 58 6.67 -15.02 -7.59
CA PRO A 58 7.00 -13.76 -6.95
C PRO A 58 5.71 -12.98 -6.66
N ASN A 59 5.35 -12.92 -5.38
CA ASN A 59 4.24 -12.14 -4.88
C ASN A 59 4.71 -11.36 -3.66
N GLY A 60 4.67 -10.03 -3.73
CA GLY A 60 5.09 -9.17 -2.63
C GLY A 60 6.10 -8.10 -3.02
N LYS A 61 6.65 -7.48 -1.99
CA LYS A 61 7.68 -6.45 -2.11
C LYS A 61 9.05 -7.07 -2.37
N ILE A 62 9.74 -6.59 -3.41
CA ILE A 62 11.12 -6.96 -3.76
C ILE A 62 11.95 -5.67 -3.73
N SER A 63 12.91 -5.60 -2.83
CA SER A 63 13.70 -4.39 -2.58
C SER A 63 15.14 -4.47 -3.07
N LYS A 64 15.57 -5.63 -3.58
CA LYS A 64 16.93 -5.87 -4.06
C LYS A 64 16.90 -6.30 -5.51
N GLN A 65 17.81 -5.75 -6.30
CA GLN A 65 17.97 -6.09 -7.71
C GLN A 65 18.20 -7.61 -7.90
N LYS A 66 19.09 -8.20 -7.11
CA LYS A 66 19.40 -9.64 -7.19
C LYS A 66 18.15 -10.53 -7.02
N ASP A 67 17.27 -10.18 -6.09
CA ASP A 67 16.05 -10.96 -5.82
C ASP A 67 15.04 -10.79 -6.97
N PHE A 68 15.03 -9.61 -7.58
CA PHE A 68 14.21 -9.32 -8.74
C PHE A 68 14.69 -10.11 -9.96
N GLU A 69 15.98 -10.06 -10.29
CA GLU A 69 16.60 -10.78 -11.41
C GLU A 69 16.53 -12.30 -11.26
N ALA A 70 16.49 -12.80 -10.02
CA ALA A 70 16.24 -14.22 -9.74
C ALA A 70 14.81 -14.66 -10.07
N SER A 71 13.86 -13.71 -10.08
CA SER A 71 12.43 -13.99 -10.26
C SER A 71 11.94 -13.58 -11.65
N PHE A 72 12.50 -12.53 -12.23
CA PHE A 72 12.05 -11.95 -13.48
C PHE A 72 13.17 -11.90 -14.52
N GLY A 73 12.80 -12.21 -15.76
CA GLY A 73 13.62 -11.97 -16.94
C GLY A 73 13.14 -10.73 -17.69
N MET A 74 14.04 -10.13 -18.48
CA MET A 74 13.72 -9.03 -19.37
C MET A 74 13.26 -9.56 -20.72
N ALA A 75 12.11 -9.07 -21.19
CA ALA A 75 11.63 -9.30 -22.55
C ALA A 75 11.87 -8.02 -23.36
N ALA A 76 12.84 -8.06 -24.25
CA ALA A 76 13.01 -7.00 -25.23
C ALA A 76 11.94 -7.16 -26.33
N VAL A 77 11.14 -6.14 -26.56
CA VAL A 77 10.20 -6.07 -27.68
C VAL A 77 10.84 -5.23 -28.78
N MET A 78 10.68 -5.65 -30.05
CA MET A 78 11.15 -4.84 -31.17
C MET A 78 10.33 -3.55 -31.26
N GLY A 79 10.99 -2.40 -31.37
CA GLY A 79 10.38 -1.09 -31.55
C GLY A 79 11.00 -0.03 -30.63
N ASN A 80 10.61 1.22 -30.83
CA ASN A 80 11.16 2.35 -30.06
C ASN A 80 10.83 2.31 -28.57
N ASP A 81 9.75 1.63 -28.18
CA ASP A 81 9.30 1.47 -26.79
C ASP A 81 9.58 0.06 -26.23
N GLY A 82 10.38 -0.75 -26.95
CA GLY A 82 10.62 -2.15 -26.61
C GLY A 82 11.62 -2.40 -25.48
N ARG A 83 12.10 -1.35 -24.82
CA ARG A 83 13.01 -1.52 -23.68
C ARG A 83 12.23 -1.78 -22.40
N PRO A 84 12.67 -2.75 -21.57
CA PRO A 84 12.11 -2.91 -20.25
C PRO A 84 12.21 -1.62 -19.45
N THR A 85 11.21 -1.37 -18.60
CA THR A 85 11.23 -0.24 -17.68
C THR A 85 12.46 -0.32 -16.78
N GLU A 86 13.29 0.71 -16.77
CA GLU A 86 14.42 0.79 -15.85
C GLU A 86 13.91 0.92 -14.40
N ILE A 87 14.53 0.16 -13.49
CA ILE A 87 14.23 0.14 -12.07
C ILE A 87 15.51 0.45 -11.30
N ASP A 88 15.53 1.57 -10.61
CA ASP A 88 16.64 1.96 -9.73
C ASP A 88 16.45 1.38 -8.33
N PHE A 89 16.99 0.20 -8.07
CA PHE A 89 16.91 -0.44 -6.76
C PHE A 89 17.67 0.28 -5.63
N ASN A 90 18.40 1.36 -5.90
CA ASN A 90 18.94 2.21 -4.84
C ASN A 90 17.84 3.07 -4.23
N ASN A 91 16.96 3.63 -5.06
CA ASN A 91 15.91 4.57 -4.67
C ASN A 91 14.49 4.00 -4.76
N GLN A 92 14.34 2.81 -5.37
CA GLN A 92 13.05 2.19 -5.64
C GLN A 92 13.01 0.75 -5.16
N TYR A 93 11.80 0.24 -5.02
CA TYR A 93 11.51 -1.18 -4.87
C TYR A 93 10.33 -1.54 -5.79
N VAL A 94 10.09 -2.81 -5.97
CA VAL A 94 8.93 -3.26 -6.74
C VAL A 94 7.93 -4.02 -5.87
N ILE A 95 6.67 -3.95 -6.26
CA ILE A 95 5.63 -4.85 -5.79
C ILE A 95 5.28 -5.74 -6.98
N ALA A 96 5.44 -7.03 -6.79
CA ALA A 96 5.16 -8.03 -7.82
C ALA A 96 3.92 -8.81 -7.48
N VAL A 97 3.12 -9.13 -8.49
CA VAL A 97 1.99 -10.06 -8.43
C VAL A 97 2.14 -11.02 -9.60
N SER A 98 2.06 -12.32 -9.33
CA SER A 98 2.12 -13.35 -10.36
C SER A 98 1.06 -14.41 -10.10
N LYS A 99 0.47 -14.90 -11.18
CA LYS A 99 -0.51 -15.98 -11.14
C LYS A 99 0.06 -17.27 -11.76
N PRO A 100 -0.51 -18.43 -11.49
CA PRO A 100 -0.13 -19.67 -12.16
C PRO A 100 -0.28 -19.57 -13.67
N VAL A 101 0.45 -20.43 -14.38
CA VAL A 101 0.34 -20.57 -15.82
C VAL A 101 -1.10 -20.91 -16.19
N THR A 102 -1.62 -20.29 -17.23
CA THR A 102 -2.98 -20.44 -17.72
C THR A 102 -3.01 -20.42 -19.26
N ASP A 103 -3.98 -21.05 -19.84
CA ASP A 103 -4.30 -21.01 -21.27
C ASP A 103 -5.38 -19.96 -21.63
N ARG A 104 -5.73 -19.10 -20.64
CA ARG A 104 -6.62 -17.97 -20.85
C ARG A 104 -5.84 -16.67 -20.89
N LEU A 105 -6.21 -15.79 -21.82
CA LEU A 105 -5.75 -14.41 -21.79
C LEU A 105 -6.10 -13.82 -20.41
N THR A 106 -5.07 -13.48 -19.64
CA THR A 106 -5.25 -13.00 -18.28
C THR A 106 -4.37 -11.78 -18.07
N GLU A 107 -5.00 -10.66 -17.79
CA GLU A 107 -4.35 -9.40 -17.48
C GLU A 107 -4.48 -9.09 -16.00
N LEU A 108 -3.40 -8.58 -15.40
CA LEU A 108 -3.38 -8.08 -14.04
C LEU A 108 -3.27 -6.56 -14.10
N GLU A 109 -4.29 -5.87 -13.61
CA GLU A 109 -4.33 -4.41 -13.63
C GLU A 109 -4.13 -3.85 -12.22
N PRO A 110 -3.25 -2.86 -12.03
CA PRO A 110 -3.15 -2.17 -10.76
C PRO A 110 -4.37 -1.26 -10.57
N VAL A 111 -4.97 -1.29 -9.40
CA VAL A 111 -6.11 -0.45 -9.02
C VAL A 111 -5.68 0.69 -8.11
N SER A 112 -4.98 0.39 -7.03
CA SER A 112 -4.49 1.41 -6.11
C SER A 112 -3.33 0.92 -5.25
N LEU A 113 -2.54 1.87 -4.77
CA LEU A 113 -1.58 1.66 -3.70
C LEU A 113 -1.80 2.75 -2.65
N LYS A 114 -2.11 2.34 -1.43
CA LYS A 114 -2.44 3.26 -0.34
C LYS A 114 -1.70 2.90 0.94
N GLY A 115 -1.38 3.91 1.74
CA GLY A 115 -0.98 3.72 3.13
C GLY A 115 -2.17 3.19 3.93
N ASP A 116 -1.92 2.24 4.85
CA ASP A 116 -2.96 1.65 5.70
C ASP A 116 -3.18 2.44 7.01
N GLY A 117 -2.38 3.49 7.22
CA GLY A 117 -2.43 4.33 8.42
C GLY A 117 -1.56 3.83 9.58
N ASP A 118 -1.20 2.57 9.60
CA ASP A 118 -0.33 1.95 10.61
C ASP A 118 1.13 1.84 10.13
N GLY A 119 1.45 2.53 9.03
CA GLY A 119 2.78 2.54 8.42
C GLY A 119 3.02 1.40 7.44
N GLY A 120 2.01 0.61 7.09
CA GLY A 120 2.01 -0.35 6.00
C GLY A 120 1.41 0.21 4.72
N LEU A 121 1.43 -0.61 3.69
CA LEU A 121 0.90 -0.29 2.36
C LEU A 121 -0.05 -1.39 1.90
N VAL A 122 -1.15 -1.00 1.29
CA VAL A 122 -2.10 -1.92 0.66
C VAL A 122 -2.06 -1.70 -0.84
N PHE A 123 -1.63 -2.71 -1.58
CA PHE A 123 -1.67 -2.75 -3.03
C PHE A 123 -2.89 -3.54 -3.49
N VAL A 124 -3.74 -2.91 -4.27
CA VAL A 124 -4.93 -3.51 -4.84
C VAL A 124 -4.75 -3.67 -6.34
N TYR A 125 -5.03 -4.86 -6.84
CA TYR A 125 -5.03 -5.17 -8.26
C TYR A 125 -6.30 -5.91 -8.64
N ARG A 126 -6.60 -5.96 -9.95
CA ARG A 126 -7.73 -6.68 -10.53
C ARG A 126 -7.22 -7.67 -11.57
N THR A 127 -7.88 -8.80 -11.68
CA THR A 127 -7.65 -9.78 -12.74
C THR A 127 -8.75 -9.67 -13.78
N LYS A 128 -8.36 -9.50 -15.05
CA LYS A 128 -9.26 -9.60 -16.20
C LYS A 128 -8.96 -10.88 -16.94
N ALA A 129 -9.93 -11.78 -17.00
CA ALA A 129 -9.85 -13.00 -17.76
C ALA A 129 -10.56 -12.83 -19.11
N GLY A 130 -9.86 -13.14 -20.19
CA GLY A 130 -10.35 -13.07 -21.55
C GLY A 130 -10.62 -14.46 -22.15
N GLN A 131 -10.47 -14.55 -23.46
CA GLN A 131 -10.67 -15.75 -24.24
C GLN A 131 -9.62 -16.83 -23.97
N GLN A 132 -9.92 -18.05 -24.35
CA GLN A 132 -8.96 -19.15 -24.35
C GLN A 132 -7.92 -18.95 -25.46
N LEU A 133 -6.68 -19.25 -25.14
CA LEU A 133 -5.53 -19.13 -26.03
C LEU A 133 -5.12 -20.52 -26.55
N SER A 134 -4.44 -20.56 -27.68
CA SER A 134 -3.77 -21.76 -28.21
C SER A 134 -2.40 -22.04 -27.55
N TYR A 135 -1.98 -21.20 -26.65
CA TYR A 135 -0.72 -21.31 -25.90
C TYR A 135 -0.96 -20.97 -24.43
N SER A 136 0.01 -21.31 -23.60
CA SER A 136 -0.02 -20.95 -22.17
C SER A 136 0.78 -19.68 -21.91
N MET A 137 0.29 -18.87 -20.97
CA MET A 137 0.96 -17.67 -20.48
C MET A 137 1.04 -17.69 -18.96
N GLN A 138 1.98 -16.95 -18.40
CA GLN A 138 2.07 -16.70 -16.97
C GLN A 138 1.79 -15.23 -16.67
N PRO A 139 0.60 -14.89 -16.14
CA PRO A 139 0.26 -13.51 -15.84
C PRO A 139 1.15 -12.96 -14.73
N SER A 140 1.68 -11.75 -14.93
CA SER A 140 2.43 -11.05 -13.92
C SER A 140 2.23 -9.55 -14.04
N LEU A 141 2.31 -8.87 -12.91
CA LEU A 141 2.25 -7.42 -12.77
C LEU A 141 3.40 -6.98 -11.87
N VAL A 142 4.16 -6.01 -12.33
CA VAL A 142 5.25 -5.39 -11.57
C VAL A 142 4.98 -3.90 -11.50
N VAL A 143 4.94 -3.35 -10.30
CA VAL A 143 4.85 -1.91 -10.09
C VAL A 143 6.06 -1.41 -9.33
N VAL A 144 6.59 -0.25 -9.73
CA VAL A 144 7.76 0.41 -9.16
C VAL A 144 7.30 1.50 -8.20
N VAL A 145 7.86 1.51 -7.01
CA VAL A 145 7.52 2.43 -5.93
C VAL A 145 8.79 3.05 -5.36
N ASP A 146 8.76 4.34 -5.06
CA ASP A 146 9.86 5.06 -4.42
C ASP A 146 10.07 4.57 -2.97
N LYS A 147 11.32 4.37 -2.55
CA LYS A 147 11.69 3.90 -1.21
C LYS A 147 11.33 4.87 -0.08
N LYS A 148 10.97 6.12 -0.39
CA LYS A 148 10.41 7.04 0.61
C LYS A 148 9.10 6.52 1.19
N TYR A 149 8.32 5.77 0.42
CA TYR A 149 7.11 5.10 0.88
C TYR A 149 7.49 3.74 1.48
N ARG A 150 7.69 3.73 2.78
CA ARG A 150 8.15 2.57 3.55
C ARG A 150 6.95 1.79 4.07
N GLY A 151 7.20 0.56 4.48
CA GLY A 151 6.22 -0.28 5.14
C GLY A 151 6.17 -1.69 4.58
N MET A 152 5.44 -2.52 5.30
CA MET A 152 5.03 -3.84 4.80
C MET A 152 3.97 -3.65 3.72
N VAL A 153 4.01 -4.49 2.69
CA VAL A 153 3.05 -4.43 1.60
C VAL A 153 2.09 -5.60 1.73
N SER A 154 0.82 -5.31 1.90
CA SER A 154 -0.28 -6.25 1.76
C SER A 154 -0.83 -6.18 0.35
N ILE A 155 -1.07 -7.32 -0.28
CA ILE A 155 -1.61 -7.40 -1.64
C ILE A 155 -3.03 -7.94 -1.57
N ARG A 156 -3.95 -7.26 -2.26
CA ARG A 156 -5.36 -7.64 -2.36
C ARG A 156 -5.81 -7.68 -3.80
N GLU A 157 -6.58 -8.69 -4.13
CA GLU A 157 -7.29 -8.76 -5.40
C GLU A 157 -8.70 -8.20 -5.23
N GLU A 158 -9.05 -7.25 -6.08
CA GLU A 158 -10.42 -6.73 -6.20
C GLU A 158 -11.23 -7.69 -7.07
N LYS A 159 -12.41 -8.04 -6.61
CA LYS A 159 -13.35 -8.93 -7.31
C LYS A 159 -14.24 -8.14 -8.26
#